data_6ed2a84c284595234b15e5c049b8f3b9
#
_entry.id   6ed2a84c284595234b15e5c049b8f3b9
#
_cell.length_a   1.000
_cell.length_b   1.000
_cell.length_c   1.000
_cell.angle_alpha   90.00
_cell.angle_beta   90.00
_cell.angle_gamma   90.00
#
_symmetry.space_group_name_H-M   'P 1'
#
loop_
_entity.id
_entity.type
_entity.pdbx_description
1 polymer ?
#
loop_
_entity_poly.entity_id
_entity_poly.type
_entity_poly.pdbx_seq_one_letter_code
_entity_poly.pdbx_strand_id
1 'polypeptide(L)'
;MRIKDKIKRPRRPVVVYEILPPREKDGTLNSYAENISSLLAQTHIDAINIPEVRDESGRGERPVKNQLRAEPREFGKLLQDIVGIESIVNRVVVHQTLEKEMVWFEETYNKYEIENLITVGGESRNITYPGPSVNEALEAIKQNLTLDVLCGGISIPSREKESRKLIEKSKNGSEFFTTQVLYDSSKIIEMISHYQKRCDEQNTFPRRLLLSFAPVSSKKNIKFLKWLGVDIPTDTEKYLNENDQIMTERSMEIAINVLNETLTFLNENKIVVPIGLNVEHIMSYNFQASIEMLQELARIYREFCIKTDIY
;
A
#
# COMPACT_ATOMS: atom_id res chain seq x y z
N MET A 1 -9.99 -17.06 -6.24
CA MET A 1 -10.66 -16.44 -5.04
C MET A 1 -10.42 -14.97 -5.15
N ARG A 2 -11.46 -14.13 -5.06
CA ARG A 2 -11.33 -12.67 -5.18
C ARG A 2 -10.51 -12.11 -4.02
N ILE A 3 -9.79 -10.99 -4.27
CA ILE A 3 -8.99 -10.32 -3.23
C ILE A 3 -9.85 -9.91 -2.03
N LYS A 4 -11.06 -9.44 -2.27
CA LYS A 4 -12.05 -9.10 -1.24
C LYS A 4 -12.30 -10.25 -0.26
N ASP A 5 -12.43 -11.47 -0.79
CA ASP A 5 -12.67 -12.67 0.04
C ASP A 5 -11.42 -13.03 0.85
N LYS A 6 -10.22 -12.83 0.28
CA LYS A 6 -8.95 -13.08 0.99
C LYS A 6 -8.71 -12.06 2.10
N ILE A 7 -8.96 -10.79 1.83
CA ILE A 7 -8.81 -9.70 2.81
C ILE A 7 -9.65 -9.96 4.06
N LYS A 8 -10.89 -10.46 3.88
CA LYS A 8 -11.82 -10.74 4.97
C LYS A 8 -11.53 -12.03 5.74
N ARG A 9 -10.61 -12.87 5.25
CA ARG A 9 -10.26 -14.14 5.90
C ARG A 9 -8.89 -14.02 6.60
N PRO A 10 -8.83 -13.82 7.93
CA PRO A 10 -7.58 -13.57 8.65
C PRO A 10 -6.48 -14.60 8.35
N ARG A 11 -6.84 -15.88 8.29
CA ARG A 11 -5.91 -17.01 8.07
C ARG A 11 -5.38 -17.16 6.65
N ARG A 12 -5.86 -16.37 5.68
CA ARG A 12 -5.37 -16.47 4.31
C ARG A 12 -4.24 -15.47 4.09
N PRO A 13 -3.07 -15.91 3.61
CA PRO A 13 -2.03 -14.99 3.22
C PRO A 13 -2.51 -14.09 2.08
N VAL A 14 -2.12 -12.81 2.13
CA VAL A 14 -2.39 -11.82 1.10
C VAL A 14 -1.08 -11.14 0.73
N VAL A 15 -0.76 -11.17 -0.55
CA VAL A 15 0.44 -10.56 -1.13
C VAL A 15 0.01 -9.66 -2.29
N VAL A 16 0.31 -8.38 -2.18
CA VAL A 16 -0.01 -7.34 -3.17
C VAL A 16 1.27 -6.77 -3.73
N TYR A 17 1.28 -6.42 -5.00
CA TYR A 17 2.39 -5.71 -5.62
C TYR A 17 1.92 -4.37 -6.16
N GLU A 18 2.60 -3.29 -5.80
CA GLU A 18 2.27 -1.95 -6.26
C GLU A 18 3.06 -1.57 -7.51
N ILE A 19 2.33 -1.15 -8.54
CA ILE A 19 2.91 -0.75 -9.83
C ILE A 19 2.47 0.66 -10.18
N LEU A 20 3.45 1.52 -10.44
CA LEU A 20 3.18 2.87 -10.94
C LEU A 20 2.63 2.82 -12.37
N PRO A 21 1.57 3.59 -12.69
CA PRO A 21 1.15 3.78 -14.07
C PRO A 21 2.30 4.29 -14.94
N PRO A 22 2.42 3.87 -16.21
CA PRO A 22 3.49 4.27 -17.11
C PRO A 22 3.44 5.77 -17.40
N ARG A 23 4.60 6.30 -17.75
CA ARG A 23 4.76 7.66 -18.29
C ARG A 23 4.71 7.58 -19.81
N GLU A 24 4.43 8.68 -20.48
CA GLU A 24 4.43 8.75 -21.95
C GLU A 24 5.72 8.19 -22.57
N LYS A 25 6.86 8.46 -21.95
CA LYS A 25 8.17 7.96 -22.42
C LYS A 25 8.43 6.47 -22.20
N ASP A 26 7.60 5.80 -21.43
CA ASP A 26 7.73 4.36 -21.11
C ASP A 26 7.09 3.49 -22.22
N GLY A 27 6.57 4.09 -23.29
CA GLY A 27 5.90 3.44 -24.41
C GLY A 27 4.38 3.55 -24.35
N THR A 28 3.70 2.78 -25.19
CA THR A 28 2.23 2.72 -25.16
C THR A 28 1.75 1.98 -23.92
N LEU A 29 0.54 2.28 -23.47
CA LEU A 29 -0.08 1.62 -22.31
C LEU A 29 -0.10 0.09 -22.48
N ASN A 30 -0.48 -0.39 -23.69
CA ASN A 30 -0.53 -1.80 -24.01
C ASN A 30 0.85 -2.47 -23.94
N SER A 31 1.86 -1.90 -24.62
CA SER A 31 3.21 -2.50 -24.62
C SER A 31 3.82 -2.54 -23.22
N TYR A 32 3.55 -1.51 -22.41
CA TYR A 32 4.02 -1.48 -21.01
C TYR A 32 3.31 -2.54 -20.16
N ALA A 33 1.98 -2.68 -20.31
CA ALA A 33 1.22 -3.70 -19.59
C ALA A 33 1.63 -5.12 -19.98
N GLU A 34 1.84 -5.41 -21.27
CA GLU A 34 2.34 -6.71 -21.74
C GLU A 34 3.72 -7.06 -21.18
N ASN A 35 4.64 -6.10 -21.17
CA ASN A 35 5.98 -6.30 -20.59
C ASN A 35 5.91 -6.62 -19.09
N ILE A 36 5.08 -5.90 -18.33
CA ILE A 36 4.90 -6.15 -16.90
C ILE A 36 4.19 -7.47 -16.66
N SER A 37 3.18 -7.82 -17.45
CA SER A 37 2.41 -9.05 -17.28
C SER A 37 3.28 -10.29 -17.36
N SER A 38 4.25 -10.33 -18.25
CA SER A 38 5.20 -11.45 -18.38
C SER A 38 6.07 -11.65 -17.13
N LEU A 39 6.39 -10.56 -16.42
CA LEU A 39 7.14 -10.60 -15.17
C LEU A 39 6.24 -10.99 -13.98
N LEU A 40 5.02 -10.45 -13.95
CA LEU A 40 4.05 -10.77 -12.91
C LEU A 40 3.54 -12.22 -12.97
N ALA A 41 3.47 -12.81 -14.16
CA ALA A 41 3.09 -14.21 -14.32
C ALA A 41 4.01 -15.19 -13.57
N GLN A 42 5.24 -14.76 -13.24
CA GLN A 42 6.20 -15.52 -12.45
C GLN A 42 6.05 -15.29 -10.94
N THR A 43 5.14 -14.40 -10.53
CA THR A 43 4.88 -14.07 -9.13
C THR A 43 3.53 -14.64 -8.70
N HIS A 44 3.41 -14.95 -7.41
CA HIS A 44 2.16 -15.43 -6.82
C HIS A 44 1.51 -14.32 -6.00
N ILE A 45 1.13 -13.22 -6.65
CA ILE A 45 0.41 -12.11 -6.02
C ILE A 45 -1.09 -12.31 -6.06
N ASP A 46 -1.79 -11.66 -5.14
CA ASP A 46 -3.25 -11.74 -5.00
C ASP A 46 -3.97 -10.54 -5.63
N ALA A 47 -3.28 -9.40 -5.72
CA ALA A 47 -3.78 -8.20 -6.38
C ALA A 47 -2.61 -7.31 -6.82
N ILE A 48 -2.90 -6.40 -7.76
CA ILE A 48 -2.00 -5.35 -8.22
C ILE A 48 -2.52 -4.02 -7.67
N ASN A 49 -1.70 -3.32 -6.86
CA ASN A 49 -2.02 -1.99 -6.37
C ASN A 49 -1.51 -0.92 -7.35
N ILE A 50 -2.37 0.04 -7.71
CA ILE A 50 -2.05 1.09 -8.68
C ILE A 50 -2.28 2.45 -8.05
N PRO A 51 -1.21 3.17 -7.67
CA PRO A 51 -1.33 4.44 -7.00
C PRO A 51 -1.71 5.58 -7.96
N GLU A 52 -2.55 6.49 -7.50
CA GLU A 52 -2.70 7.80 -8.11
C GLU A 52 -1.48 8.65 -7.72
N VAL A 53 -0.67 9.04 -8.72
CA VAL A 53 0.50 9.88 -8.50
C VAL A 53 0.15 11.33 -8.78
N ARG A 54 0.22 12.18 -7.76
CA ARG A 54 -0.01 13.61 -7.88
C ARG A 54 1.25 14.42 -7.64
N ASP A 55 1.25 15.65 -8.12
CA ASP A 55 2.27 16.61 -7.77
C ASP A 55 1.88 17.26 -6.44
N GLU A 56 2.72 17.06 -5.44
CA GLU A 56 2.48 17.54 -4.07
C GLU A 56 3.41 18.73 -3.81
N SER A 57 2.85 19.94 -3.77
CA SER A 57 3.62 21.18 -3.59
C SER A 57 3.87 21.55 -2.12
N GLY A 58 3.06 21.02 -1.20
CA GLY A 58 3.12 21.34 0.23
C GLY A 58 4.28 20.71 0.99
N ARG A 59 5.02 19.78 0.36
CA ARG A 59 6.17 19.10 0.97
C ARG A 59 7.52 19.73 0.63
N GLY A 60 7.54 20.91 0.00
CA GLY A 60 8.74 21.56 -0.48
C GLY A 60 9.24 21.00 -1.80
N GLU A 61 10.51 21.31 -2.15
CA GLU A 61 11.10 20.89 -3.42
C GLU A 61 11.16 19.37 -3.56
N ARG A 62 10.57 18.88 -4.65
CA ARG A 62 10.52 17.44 -4.93
C ARG A 62 11.87 16.94 -5.44
N PRO A 63 12.53 15.96 -4.79
CA PRO A 63 13.85 15.45 -5.20
C PRO A 63 13.85 14.78 -6.57
N VAL A 64 12.69 14.31 -7.02
CA VAL A 64 12.50 13.63 -8.30
C VAL A 64 11.38 14.35 -9.06
N LYS A 65 11.71 14.91 -10.23
CA LYS A 65 10.75 15.64 -11.07
C LYS A 65 9.50 14.79 -11.33
N ASN A 66 8.33 15.35 -11.04
CA ASN A 66 7.06 14.71 -11.40
C ASN A 66 6.93 14.59 -12.93
N GLN A 67 6.34 13.51 -13.38
CA GLN A 67 6.06 13.24 -14.78
C GLN A 67 4.63 12.75 -14.90
N LEU A 68 3.92 13.25 -15.90
CA LEU A 68 2.57 12.80 -16.19
C LEU A 68 2.57 11.29 -16.41
N ARG A 69 1.57 10.63 -15.84
CA ARG A 69 1.38 9.19 -15.93
C ARG A 69 0.01 8.88 -16.54
N ALA A 70 -0.11 7.68 -17.07
CA ALA A 70 -1.39 7.16 -17.52
C ALA A 70 -2.43 7.17 -16.41
N GLU A 71 -3.68 7.19 -16.78
CA GLU A 71 -4.81 7.14 -15.84
C GLU A 71 -4.81 5.78 -15.11
N PRO A 72 -4.82 5.77 -13.76
CA PRO A 72 -4.66 4.53 -12.99
C PRO A 72 -5.73 3.48 -13.28
N ARG A 73 -6.99 3.87 -13.56
CA ARG A 73 -8.09 2.94 -13.83
C ARG A 73 -7.94 2.26 -15.19
N GLU A 74 -7.52 3.02 -16.21
CA GLU A 74 -7.26 2.48 -17.56
C GLU A 74 -6.12 1.45 -17.49
N PHE A 75 -5.06 1.77 -16.78
CA PHE A 75 -3.95 0.86 -16.57
C PHE A 75 -4.34 -0.37 -15.75
N GLY A 76 -5.13 -0.17 -14.68
CA GLY A 76 -5.64 -1.23 -13.82
C GLY A 76 -6.53 -2.21 -14.55
N LYS A 77 -7.48 -1.69 -15.34
CA LYS A 77 -8.35 -2.52 -16.18
C LYS A 77 -7.54 -3.36 -17.16
N LEU A 78 -6.61 -2.73 -17.86
CA LEU A 78 -5.77 -3.41 -18.83
C LEU A 78 -4.94 -4.54 -18.20
N LEU A 79 -4.34 -4.29 -17.03
CA LEU A 79 -3.60 -5.32 -16.28
C LEU A 79 -4.52 -6.46 -15.81
N GLN A 80 -5.73 -6.16 -15.33
CA GLN A 80 -6.71 -7.20 -14.99
C GLN A 80 -7.02 -8.11 -16.18
N ASP A 81 -7.23 -7.51 -17.36
CA ASP A 81 -7.59 -8.24 -18.58
C ASP A 81 -6.45 -9.14 -19.08
N ILE A 82 -5.20 -8.66 -18.98
CA ILE A 82 -4.03 -9.40 -19.47
C ILE A 82 -3.55 -10.45 -18.47
N VAL A 83 -3.48 -10.10 -17.18
CA VAL A 83 -2.86 -10.95 -16.13
C VAL A 83 -3.89 -11.84 -15.45
N GLY A 84 -5.16 -11.47 -15.47
CA GLY A 84 -6.22 -12.17 -14.74
C GLY A 84 -6.14 -12.00 -13.22
N ILE A 85 -5.45 -10.94 -12.74
CA ILE A 85 -5.29 -10.60 -11.32
C ILE A 85 -6.02 -9.27 -11.08
N GLU A 86 -6.81 -9.20 -10.01
CA GLU A 86 -7.59 -8.00 -9.68
C GLU A 86 -6.70 -6.81 -9.35
N SER A 87 -7.11 -5.62 -9.80
CA SER A 87 -6.47 -4.35 -9.47
C SER A 87 -7.12 -3.71 -8.25
N ILE A 88 -6.28 -3.04 -7.46
CA ILE A 88 -6.67 -2.10 -6.41
C ILE A 88 -6.22 -0.72 -6.89
N VAL A 89 -7.12 0.26 -6.99
CA VAL A 89 -6.76 1.61 -7.43
C VAL A 89 -6.80 2.58 -6.26
N ASN A 90 -5.72 3.37 -6.09
CA ASN A 90 -5.68 4.40 -5.08
C ASN A 90 -6.32 5.70 -5.62
N ARG A 91 -7.11 6.35 -4.78
CA ARG A 91 -7.72 7.64 -5.08
C ARG A 91 -7.42 8.67 -4.00
N VAL A 92 -6.82 9.80 -4.39
CA VAL A 92 -6.62 10.96 -3.50
C VAL A 92 -7.89 11.79 -3.50
N VAL A 93 -8.76 11.56 -2.51
CA VAL A 93 -10.14 12.05 -2.49
C VAL A 93 -10.32 13.54 -2.19
N VAL A 94 -9.28 14.22 -1.75
CA VAL A 94 -9.37 15.60 -1.23
C VAL A 94 -9.40 16.70 -2.30
N HIS A 95 -9.18 16.38 -3.56
CA HIS A 95 -8.99 17.39 -4.61
C HIS A 95 -10.24 17.72 -5.43
N GLN A 96 -11.29 16.94 -5.34
CA GLN A 96 -12.55 17.14 -6.03
C GLN A 96 -13.69 17.21 -5.01
N THR A 97 -14.82 17.82 -5.38
CA THR A 97 -16.00 17.78 -4.51
C THR A 97 -16.51 16.36 -4.30
N LEU A 98 -17.24 16.12 -3.23
CA LEU A 98 -17.78 14.80 -2.91
C LEU A 98 -18.62 14.22 -4.06
N GLU A 99 -19.44 15.03 -4.72
CA GLU A 99 -20.27 14.61 -5.86
C GLU A 99 -19.40 14.07 -7.01
N LYS A 100 -18.29 14.74 -7.32
CA LYS A 100 -17.36 14.31 -8.37
C LYS A 100 -16.61 13.04 -7.97
N GLU A 101 -16.24 12.91 -6.70
CA GLU A 101 -15.63 11.67 -6.19
C GLU A 101 -16.61 10.49 -6.28
N MET A 102 -17.89 10.70 -5.97
CA MET A 102 -18.91 9.63 -6.10
C MET A 102 -19.07 9.17 -7.56
N VAL A 103 -19.14 10.11 -8.51
CA VAL A 103 -19.12 9.76 -9.96
C VAL A 103 -17.88 8.99 -10.34
N TRP A 104 -16.71 9.39 -9.83
CA TRP A 104 -15.45 8.69 -10.10
C TRP A 104 -15.47 7.24 -9.58
N PHE A 105 -16.02 7.00 -8.38
CA PHE A 105 -16.17 5.65 -7.82
C PHE A 105 -17.15 4.80 -8.62
N GLU A 106 -18.29 5.35 -9.02
CA GLU A 106 -19.27 4.66 -9.86
C GLU A 106 -18.68 4.29 -11.22
N GLU A 107 -17.98 5.20 -11.88
CA GLU A 107 -17.28 4.92 -13.14
C GLU A 107 -16.19 3.85 -12.96
N THR A 108 -15.44 3.88 -11.86
CA THR A 108 -14.40 2.90 -11.57
C THR A 108 -14.97 1.49 -11.52
N TYR A 109 -16.10 1.33 -10.87
CA TYR A 109 -16.80 0.05 -10.79
C TYR A 109 -17.46 -0.34 -12.12
N ASN A 110 -18.30 0.55 -12.69
CA ASN A 110 -19.17 0.20 -13.82
C ASN A 110 -18.44 0.19 -15.17
N LYS A 111 -17.48 1.09 -15.39
CA LYS A 111 -16.77 1.23 -16.67
C LYS A 111 -15.44 0.47 -16.68
N TYR A 112 -14.69 0.53 -15.58
CA TYR A 112 -13.38 -0.10 -15.51
C TYR A 112 -13.41 -1.48 -14.84
N GLU A 113 -14.57 -1.90 -14.31
CA GLU A 113 -14.74 -3.19 -13.63
C GLU A 113 -13.72 -3.41 -12.50
N ILE A 114 -13.37 -2.34 -11.80
CA ILE A 114 -12.45 -2.36 -10.65
C ILE A 114 -13.29 -2.24 -9.37
N GLU A 115 -13.27 -3.29 -8.57
CA GLU A 115 -14.06 -3.41 -7.33
C GLU A 115 -13.26 -3.06 -6.07
N ASN A 116 -11.95 -2.80 -6.19
CA ASN A 116 -11.07 -2.63 -5.03
C ASN A 116 -10.40 -1.26 -5.07
N LEU A 117 -10.53 -0.51 -3.97
CA LEU A 117 -10.10 0.87 -3.87
C LEU A 117 -9.28 1.10 -2.60
N ILE A 118 -8.34 2.05 -2.65
CA ILE A 118 -7.71 2.65 -1.47
C ILE A 118 -7.97 4.14 -1.49
N THR A 119 -8.64 4.64 -0.44
CA THR A 119 -8.85 6.08 -0.26
C THR A 119 -7.66 6.73 0.41
N VAL A 120 -7.13 7.77 -0.22
CA VAL A 120 -5.93 8.49 0.22
C VAL A 120 -6.31 9.94 0.54
N GLY A 121 -5.81 10.45 1.66
CA GLY A 121 -5.99 11.84 2.08
C GLY A 121 -4.98 12.80 1.45
N GLY A 122 -5.04 14.05 1.88
CA GLY A 122 -4.08 15.08 1.45
C GLY A 122 -2.71 14.93 2.09
N GLU A 123 -1.72 15.57 1.47
CA GLU A 123 -0.31 15.56 1.87
C GLU A 123 -0.02 16.28 3.19
N SER A 124 -0.81 17.31 3.52
CA SER A 124 -0.60 18.17 4.69
C SER A 124 -1.91 18.58 5.34
N ARG A 125 -1.89 18.67 6.67
CA ARG A 125 -3.00 19.25 7.46
C ARG A 125 -3.10 20.77 7.36
N ASN A 126 -2.04 21.41 6.88
CA ASN A 126 -1.98 22.87 6.74
C ASN A 126 -2.57 23.36 5.41
N ILE A 127 -2.99 22.43 4.56
CA ILE A 127 -3.62 22.73 3.27
C ILE A 127 -5.13 22.52 3.43
N THR A 128 -5.92 23.51 3.03
CA THR A 128 -7.37 23.36 2.89
C THR A 128 -7.66 22.78 1.51
N TYR A 129 -8.30 21.63 1.50
CA TYR A 129 -8.67 20.94 0.27
C TYR A 129 -10.17 21.18 -0.05
N PRO A 130 -10.57 21.22 -1.33
CA PRO A 130 -11.96 21.39 -1.73
C PRO A 130 -12.82 20.14 -1.56
N GLY A 131 -12.19 18.98 -1.44
CA GLY A 131 -12.87 17.69 -1.40
C GLY A 131 -13.05 17.14 0.00
N PRO A 132 -13.68 15.95 0.11
CA PRO A 132 -13.95 15.30 1.37
C PRO A 132 -12.68 14.82 2.07
N SER A 133 -12.75 14.67 3.37
CA SER A 133 -11.78 13.85 4.11
C SER A 133 -11.93 12.37 3.72
N VAL A 134 -10.92 11.56 4.04
CA VAL A 134 -10.99 10.09 3.84
C VAL A 134 -12.21 9.48 4.54
N ASN A 135 -12.54 9.94 5.75
CA ASN A 135 -13.68 9.43 6.50
C ASN A 135 -15.01 9.76 5.83
N GLU A 136 -15.18 10.99 5.36
CA GLU A 136 -16.40 11.42 4.62
C GLU A 136 -16.55 10.67 3.30
N ALA A 137 -15.46 10.46 2.56
CA ALA A 137 -15.49 9.68 1.33
C ALA A 137 -15.87 8.20 1.58
N LEU A 138 -15.28 7.55 2.58
CA LEU A 138 -15.61 6.18 2.97
C LEU A 138 -17.06 6.04 3.42
N GLU A 139 -17.55 6.98 4.23
CA GLU A 139 -18.94 6.99 4.68
C GLU A 139 -19.89 7.17 3.51
N ALA A 140 -19.59 8.08 2.59
CA ALA A 140 -20.41 8.32 1.40
C ALA A 140 -20.45 7.09 0.48
N ILE A 141 -19.30 6.41 0.25
CA ILE A 141 -19.26 5.15 -0.49
C ILE A 141 -20.17 4.11 0.18
N LYS A 142 -20.04 3.93 1.49
CA LYS A 142 -20.80 2.94 2.25
C LYS A 142 -22.31 3.20 2.25
N GLN A 143 -22.74 4.49 2.26
CA GLN A 143 -24.15 4.86 2.37
C GLN A 143 -24.84 4.98 1.00
N ASN A 144 -24.13 5.46 -0.01
CA ASN A 144 -24.73 5.89 -1.28
C ASN A 144 -24.45 4.94 -2.45
N LEU A 145 -23.41 4.11 -2.35
CA LEU A 145 -23.14 3.12 -3.39
C LEU A 145 -23.78 1.77 -3.03
N THR A 146 -24.65 1.29 -3.91
CA THR A 146 -25.15 -0.10 -3.86
C THR A 146 -24.14 -1.10 -4.41
N LEU A 147 -22.92 -0.63 -4.70
CA LEU A 147 -21.85 -1.37 -5.32
C LEU A 147 -21.09 -2.22 -4.27
N ASP A 148 -20.72 -3.43 -4.68
CA ASP A 148 -19.98 -4.36 -3.84
C ASP A 148 -18.46 -4.08 -3.88
N VAL A 149 -18.05 -2.88 -3.46
CA VAL A 149 -16.65 -2.41 -3.47
C VAL A 149 -15.92 -2.78 -2.17
N LEU A 150 -14.65 -3.16 -2.32
CA LEU A 150 -13.71 -3.30 -1.22
C LEU A 150 -12.95 -1.97 -1.04
N CYS A 151 -13.12 -1.30 0.10
CA CYS A 151 -12.42 -0.06 0.40
C CYS A 151 -11.28 -0.27 1.40
N GLY A 152 -10.09 0.19 1.05
CA GLY A 152 -8.93 0.28 1.93
C GLY A 152 -8.58 1.72 2.29
N GLY A 153 -7.63 1.87 3.19
CA GLY A 153 -7.05 3.15 3.58
C GLY A 153 -5.56 3.06 3.83
N ILE A 154 -4.91 4.22 3.98
CA ILE A 154 -3.48 4.30 4.31
C ILE A 154 -3.30 4.29 5.82
N SER A 155 -2.30 3.54 6.30
CA SER A 155 -1.78 3.57 7.66
C SER A 155 -0.35 4.12 7.67
N ILE A 156 -0.06 5.03 8.59
CA ILE A 156 1.28 5.59 8.77
C ILE A 156 1.74 5.26 10.19
N PRO A 157 2.51 4.17 10.41
CA PRO A 157 2.84 3.68 11.74
C PRO A 157 3.57 4.68 12.63
N SER A 158 4.40 5.57 12.05
CA SER A 158 5.11 6.64 12.79
C SER A 158 4.20 7.81 13.20
N ARG A 159 2.95 7.86 12.74
CA ARG A 159 2.03 8.94 13.05
C ARG A 159 1.42 8.78 14.44
N GLU A 160 1.45 9.84 15.23
CA GLU A 160 0.78 9.87 16.54
C GLU A 160 -0.70 9.50 16.43
N LYS A 161 -1.16 8.63 17.33
CA LYS A 161 -2.56 8.15 17.41
C LYS A 161 -3.07 7.42 16.15
N GLU A 162 -2.18 6.83 15.35
CA GLU A 162 -2.60 6.14 14.12
C GLU A 162 -3.56 4.99 14.41
N SER A 163 -3.33 4.19 15.46
CA SER A 163 -4.25 3.12 15.88
C SER A 163 -5.69 3.60 16.11
N ARG A 164 -5.89 4.82 16.62
CA ARG A 164 -7.22 5.43 16.75
C ARG A 164 -7.83 5.74 15.38
N LYS A 165 -7.03 6.28 14.46
CA LYS A 165 -7.50 6.59 13.10
C LYS A 165 -7.89 5.34 12.32
N LEU A 166 -7.18 4.22 12.53
CA LEU A 166 -7.56 2.94 11.92
C LEU A 166 -8.96 2.51 12.38
N ILE A 167 -9.26 2.64 13.67
CA ILE A 167 -10.61 2.38 14.19
C ILE A 167 -11.66 3.29 13.55
N GLU A 168 -11.39 4.60 13.47
CA GLU A 168 -12.31 5.57 12.86
C GLU A 168 -12.57 5.25 11.38
N LYS A 169 -11.52 5.00 10.59
CA LYS A 169 -11.65 4.58 9.19
C LYS A 169 -12.41 3.27 9.04
N SER A 170 -12.15 2.28 9.92
CA SER A 170 -12.86 1.00 9.90
C SER A 170 -14.37 1.16 10.12
N LYS A 171 -14.77 2.05 11.04
CA LYS A 171 -16.19 2.37 11.29
C LYS A 171 -16.85 3.01 10.06
N ASN A 172 -16.11 3.82 9.34
CA ASN A 172 -16.59 4.53 8.16
C ASN A 172 -16.54 3.68 6.87
N GLY A 173 -16.02 2.44 6.92
CA GLY A 173 -16.10 1.53 5.77
C GLY A 173 -14.77 0.99 5.26
N SER A 174 -13.62 1.38 5.85
CA SER A 174 -12.34 0.77 5.46
C SER A 174 -12.27 -0.67 5.95
N GLU A 175 -12.00 -1.61 5.05
CA GLU A 175 -11.95 -3.06 5.30
C GLU A 175 -10.52 -3.59 5.43
N PHE A 176 -9.53 -2.82 4.97
CA PHE A 176 -8.10 -3.11 5.13
C PHE A 176 -7.28 -1.82 5.10
N PHE A 177 -6.01 -1.92 5.42
CA PHE A 177 -5.08 -0.79 5.35
C PHE A 177 -3.78 -1.24 4.68
N THR A 178 -3.17 -0.35 3.89
CA THR A 178 -1.78 -0.50 3.48
C THR A 178 -0.92 0.48 4.27
N THR A 179 0.25 0.04 4.73
CA THR A 179 1.13 0.92 5.51
C THR A 179 1.94 1.84 4.60
N GLN A 180 2.49 2.91 5.18
CA GLN A 180 3.65 3.56 4.58
C GLN A 180 4.81 2.57 4.55
N VAL A 181 5.78 2.75 3.61
CA VAL A 181 6.95 1.86 3.49
C VAL A 181 7.71 1.78 4.81
N LEU A 182 8.09 0.58 5.21
CA LEU A 182 8.70 0.27 6.50
C LEU A 182 10.22 0.08 6.38
N TYR A 183 10.97 0.79 7.22
CA TYR A 183 12.43 0.66 7.38
C TYR A 183 12.83 0.38 8.84
N ASP A 184 11.84 0.20 9.72
CA ASP A 184 12.01 -0.11 11.13
C ASP A 184 10.78 -0.87 11.64
N SER A 185 11.00 -1.88 12.48
CA SER A 185 9.94 -2.71 13.05
C SER A 185 9.26 -2.07 14.26
N SER A 186 9.96 -1.20 14.99
CA SER A 186 9.50 -0.69 16.28
C SER A 186 8.17 0.05 16.18
N LYS A 187 8.02 0.93 15.19
CA LYS A 187 6.81 1.73 15.01
C LYS A 187 5.62 0.93 14.55
N ILE A 188 5.84 -0.05 13.68
CA ILE A 188 4.74 -0.93 13.23
C ILE A 188 4.29 -1.86 14.36
N ILE A 189 5.20 -2.41 15.14
CA ILE A 189 4.92 -3.24 16.30
C ILE A 189 4.13 -2.46 17.37
N GLU A 190 4.59 -1.25 17.71
CA GLU A 190 3.89 -0.35 18.64
C GLU A 190 2.47 -0.05 18.16
N MET A 191 2.31 0.32 16.89
CA MET A 191 1.03 0.66 16.29
C MET A 191 0.07 -0.54 16.28
N ILE A 192 0.56 -1.75 15.91
CA ILE A 192 -0.24 -2.98 15.92
C ILE A 192 -0.72 -3.32 17.32
N SER A 193 0.16 -3.23 18.32
CA SER A 193 -0.17 -3.50 19.74
C SER A 193 -1.28 -2.57 20.23
N HIS A 194 -1.15 -1.27 19.94
CA HIS A 194 -2.17 -0.29 20.28
C HIS A 194 -3.48 -0.51 19.50
N TYR A 195 -3.40 -0.96 18.25
CA TYR A 195 -4.57 -1.23 17.42
C TYR A 195 -5.33 -2.44 17.95
N GLN A 196 -4.63 -3.55 18.25
CA GLN A 196 -5.22 -4.72 18.89
C GLN A 196 -5.96 -4.33 20.19
N LYS A 197 -5.26 -3.66 21.10
CA LYS A 197 -5.84 -3.21 22.37
C LYS A 197 -7.12 -2.42 22.17
N ARG A 198 -7.15 -1.47 21.22
CA ARG A 198 -8.36 -0.68 20.92
C ARG A 198 -9.49 -1.50 20.33
N CYS A 199 -9.17 -2.51 19.52
CA CYS A 199 -10.18 -3.43 19.00
C CYS A 199 -10.81 -4.24 20.11
N ASP A 200 -10.00 -4.74 21.05
CA ASP A 200 -10.46 -5.49 22.21
C ASP A 200 -11.35 -4.64 23.13
N GLU A 201 -10.92 -3.40 23.44
CA GLU A 201 -11.70 -2.44 24.23
C GLU A 201 -13.07 -2.11 23.61
N GLN A 202 -13.19 -2.16 22.28
CA GLN A 202 -14.42 -1.86 21.55
C GLN A 202 -15.18 -3.11 21.09
N ASN A 203 -14.69 -4.30 21.45
CA ASN A 203 -15.23 -5.59 21.01
C ASN A 203 -15.42 -5.67 19.49
N THR A 204 -14.39 -5.21 18.75
CA THR A 204 -14.36 -5.22 17.28
C THR A 204 -13.20 -6.05 16.78
N PHE A 205 -13.35 -6.67 15.58
CA PHE A 205 -12.27 -7.42 14.96
C PHE A 205 -11.34 -6.48 14.18
N PRO A 206 -10.00 -6.60 14.33
CA PRO A 206 -9.07 -5.75 13.62
C PRO A 206 -9.09 -6.02 12.11
N ARG A 207 -8.98 -4.95 11.33
CA ARG A 207 -8.84 -5.03 9.88
C ARG A 207 -7.40 -5.39 9.49
N ARG A 208 -7.26 -6.04 8.33
CA ARG A 208 -5.95 -6.44 7.80
C ARG A 208 -5.05 -5.25 7.52
N LEU A 209 -3.76 -5.41 7.86
CA LEU A 209 -2.70 -4.49 7.53
C LEU A 209 -1.79 -5.11 6.47
N LEU A 210 -1.68 -4.49 5.30
CA LEU A 210 -0.71 -4.83 4.28
C LEU A 210 0.57 -4.05 4.59
N LEU A 211 1.61 -4.75 5.00
CA LEU A 211 2.91 -4.16 5.32
C LEU A 211 3.63 -3.79 4.03
N SER A 212 3.99 -2.52 3.86
CA SER A 212 4.63 -2.02 2.64
C SER A 212 6.14 -2.05 2.75
N PHE A 213 6.79 -2.56 1.70
CA PHE A 213 8.24 -2.62 1.54
C PHE A 213 8.64 -2.13 0.16
N ALA A 214 9.80 -1.47 0.06
CA ALA A 214 10.34 -1.01 -1.21
C ALA A 214 11.87 -1.03 -1.19
N PRO A 215 12.52 -1.46 -2.28
CA PRO A 215 13.97 -1.41 -2.37
C PRO A 215 14.47 0.01 -2.59
N VAL A 216 15.65 0.32 -2.08
CA VAL A 216 16.41 1.53 -2.40
C VAL A 216 17.73 1.15 -3.05
N SER A 217 18.09 1.88 -4.12
CA SER A 217 19.31 1.67 -4.88
C SER A 217 20.17 2.95 -5.02
N SER A 218 19.75 4.04 -4.37
CA SER A 218 20.50 5.30 -4.42
C SER A 218 20.11 6.26 -3.30
N LYS A 219 21.03 7.15 -2.93
CA LYS A 219 20.76 8.28 -2.02
C LYS A 219 19.60 9.16 -2.46
N LYS A 220 19.36 9.24 -3.79
CA LYS A 220 18.21 9.96 -4.35
C LYS A 220 16.89 9.28 -4.00
N ASN A 221 16.86 7.93 -3.96
CA ASN A 221 15.67 7.20 -3.51
C ASN A 221 15.37 7.48 -2.04
N ILE A 222 16.38 7.45 -1.17
CA ILE A 222 16.23 7.75 0.27
C ILE A 222 15.65 9.15 0.45
N LYS A 223 16.22 10.17 -0.24
CA LYS A 223 15.71 11.54 -0.21
C LYS A 223 14.25 11.62 -0.68
N PHE A 224 13.89 10.88 -1.72
CA PHE A 224 12.54 10.87 -2.25
C PHE A 224 11.55 10.19 -1.30
N LEU A 225 11.91 9.07 -0.70
CA LEU A 225 11.09 8.39 0.31
C LEU A 225 10.85 9.29 1.53
N LYS A 226 11.89 9.97 2.02
CA LYS A 226 11.75 10.95 3.12
C LYS A 226 10.85 12.12 2.73
N TRP A 227 10.95 12.59 1.49
CA TRP A 227 10.04 13.61 0.96
C TRP A 227 8.59 13.10 0.90
N LEU A 228 8.35 11.84 0.59
CA LEU A 228 7.03 11.19 0.66
C LEU A 228 6.54 11.00 2.11
N GLY A 229 7.35 11.32 3.12
CA GLY A 229 7.01 11.19 4.53
C GLY A 229 7.27 9.79 5.10
N VAL A 230 8.08 8.99 4.41
CA VAL A 230 8.56 7.70 4.94
C VAL A 230 9.52 7.96 6.09
N ASP A 231 9.28 7.31 7.21
CA ASP A 231 10.16 7.36 8.38
C ASP A 231 11.31 6.37 8.17
N ILE A 232 12.52 6.91 8.01
CA ILE A 232 13.75 6.13 7.89
C ILE A 232 14.65 6.53 9.07
N PRO A 233 14.85 5.65 10.07
CA PRO A 233 15.70 5.95 11.22
C PRO A 233 17.12 6.33 10.81
N THR A 234 17.74 7.21 11.59
CA THR A 234 19.08 7.76 11.28
C THR A 234 20.13 6.65 11.10
N ASP A 235 20.08 5.62 11.94
CA ASP A 235 21.06 4.54 11.86
C ASP A 235 20.80 3.62 10.65
N THR A 236 19.53 3.38 10.30
CA THR A 236 19.14 2.69 9.06
C THR A 236 19.60 3.48 7.83
N GLU A 237 19.41 4.81 7.83
CA GLU A 237 19.88 5.67 6.74
C GLU A 237 21.42 5.65 6.62
N LYS A 238 22.15 5.69 7.73
CA LYS A 238 23.62 5.56 7.72
C LYS A 238 24.04 4.22 7.13
N TYR A 239 23.45 3.13 7.62
CA TYR A 239 23.74 1.78 7.12
C TYR A 239 23.52 1.66 5.62
N LEU A 240 22.39 2.17 5.09
CA LEU A 240 22.13 2.20 3.66
C LEU A 240 23.18 3.00 2.89
N ASN A 241 23.63 4.15 3.44
CA ASN A 241 24.55 5.06 2.78
C ASN A 241 26.05 4.72 2.88
N GLU A 242 26.44 3.72 3.68
CA GLU A 242 27.85 3.35 3.85
C GLU A 242 28.49 2.81 2.57
N ASN A 243 27.72 2.14 1.71
CA ASN A 243 28.22 1.61 0.45
C ASN A 243 27.11 1.64 -0.62
N ASP A 244 27.24 2.54 -1.58
CA ASP A 244 26.25 2.74 -2.64
C ASP A 244 26.11 1.50 -3.56
N GLN A 245 27.17 0.66 -3.68
CA GLN A 245 27.17 -0.52 -4.56
C GLN A 245 26.29 -1.67 -4.05
N ILE A 246 26.11 -1.78 -2.73
CA ILE A 246 25.31 -2.83 -2.09
C ILE A 246 24.07 -2.27 -1.37
N MET A 247 23.64 -1.06 -1.73
CA MET A 247 22.50 -0.41 -1.09
C MET A 247 21.20 -1.20 -1.31
N THR A 248 21.05 -1.80 -2.48
CA THR A 248 19.88 -2.63 -2.80
C THR A 248 19.83 -3.87 -1.92
N GLU A 249 20.94 -4.58 -1.77
CA GLU A 249 21.07 -5.75 -0.91
C GLU A 249 20.79 -5.40 0.56
N ARG A 250 21.33 -4.28 1.03
CA ARG A 250 21.05 -3.79 2.39
C ARG A 250 19.59 -3.43 2.60
N SER A 251 18.95 -2.84 1.60
CA SER A 251 17.51 -2.55 1.70
C SER A 251 16.66 -3.83 1.73
N MET A 252 17.09 -4.88 1.05
CA MET A 252 16.49 -6.21 1.13
C MET A 252 16.66 -6.81 2.53
N GLU A 253 17.87 -6.76 3.08
CA GLU A 253 18.17 -7.25 4.44
C GLU A 253 17.31 -6.53 5.49
N ILE A 254 17.20 -5.20 5.41
CA ILE A 254 16.32 -4.42 6.29
C ILE A 254 14.87 -4.88 6.18
N ALA A 255 14.35 -5.03 4.96
CA ALA A 255 12.97 -5.46 4.75
C ALA A 255 12.70 -6.86 5.34
N ILE A 256 13.63 -7.79 5.16
CA ILE A 256 13.57 -9.14 5.74
C ILE A 256 13.57 -9.07 7.27
N ASN A 257 14.46 -8.28 7.85
CA ASN A 257 14.56 -8.14 9.31
C ASN A 257 13.29 -7.52 9.89
N VAL A 258 12.79 -6.42 9.31
CA VAL A 258 11.53 -5.77 9.73
C VAL A 258 10.36 -6.73 9.67
N LEU A 259 10.26 -7.51 8.57
CA LEU A 259 9.20 -8.51 8.44
C LEU A 259 9.31 -9.60 9.50
N ASN A 260 10.49 -10.21 9.66
CA ASN A 260 10.71 -11.28 10.63
C ASN A 260 10.46 -10.84 12.06
N GLU A 261 10.97 -9.67 12.47
CA GLU A 261 10.75 -9.10 13.81
C GLU A 261 9.26 -8.84 14.06
N THR A 262 8.56 -8.28 13.06
CA THR A 262 7.11 -8.05 13.17
C THR A 262 6.35 -9.36 13.31
N LEU A 263 6.61 -10.35 12.45
CA LEU A 263 5.93 -11.65 12.49
C LEU A 263 6.23 -12.42 13.79
N THR A 264 7.49 -12.38 14.25
CA THR A 264 7.90 -13.00 15.52
C THR A 264 7.14 -12.38 16.69
N PHE A 265 7.09 -11.05 16.74
CA PHE A 265 6.37 -10.33 17.78
C PHE A 265 4.87 -10.70 17.81
N LEU A 266 4.22 -10.77 16.64
CA LEU A 266 2.80 -11.16 16.55
C LEU A 266 2.58 -12.55 17.13
N ASN A 267 3.45 -13.50 16.80
CA ASN A 267 3.36 -14.87 17.26
C ASN A 267 3.55 -14.99 18.78
N GLU A 268 4.62 -14.41 19.31
CA GLU A 268 4.97 -14.48 20.72
C GLU A 268 3.92 -13.79 21.62
N ASN A 269 3.33 -12.70 21.15
CA ASN A 269 2.33 -11.92 21.90
C ASN A 269 0.88 -12.29 21.56
N LYS A 270 0.65 -13.31 20.72
CA LYS A 270 -0.68 -13.79 20.31
C LYS A 270 -1.57 -12.66 19.76
N ILE A 271 -0.97 -11.78 18.99
CA ILE A 271 -1.67 -10.68 18.33
C ILE A 271 -2.47 -11.23 17.14
N VAL A 272 -3.77 -10.94 17.09
CA VAL A 272 -4.67 -11.46 16.04
C VAL A 272 -4.93 -10.47 14.90
N VAL A 273 -4.22 -9.35 14.85
CA VAL A 273 -4.30 -8.40 13.72
C VAL A 273 -3.84 -9.09 12.45
N PRO A 274 -4.74 -9.27 11.44
CA PRO A 274 -4.35 -9.95 10.21
C PRO A 274 -3.33 -9.13 9.42
N ILE A 275 -2.24 -9.78 9.00
CA ILE A 275 -1.20 -9.16 8.19
C ILE A 275 -1.32 -9.60 6.74
N GLY A 276 -0.77 -8.83 5.83
CA GLY A 276 -0.46 -9.14 4.44
C GLY A 276 0.77 -8.34 4.02
N LEU A 277 1.17 -8.46 2.76
CA LEU A 277 2.30 -7.75 2.18
C LEU A 277 1.84 -6.84 1.05
N ASN A 278 2.49 -5.67 0.92
CA ASN A 278 2.46 -4.80 -0.26
C ASN A 278 3.90 -4.45 -0.61
N VAL A 279 4.39 -4.85 -1.78
CA VAL A 279 5.75 -4.50 -2.22
C VAL A 279 5.66 -3.49 -3.34
N GLU A 280 6.46 -2.43 -3.25
CA GLU A 280 6.40 -1.25 -4.12
C GLU A 280 7.75 -1.05 -4.82
N HIS A 281 7.75 -0.71 -6.11
CA HIS A 281 9.02 -0.37 -6.77
C HIS A 281 9.40 1.11 -6.65
N ILE A 282 8.48 2.00 -6.31
CA ILE A 282 8.65 3.45 -6.11
C ILE A 282 9.28 4.15 -7.33
N MET A 283 10.38 3.62 -7.84
CA MET A 283 11.11 4.10 -9.01
C MET A 283 11.19 3.02 -10.09
N SER A 284 10.94 3.38 -11.33
CA SER A 284 10.93 2.44 -12.47
C SER A 284 12.23 1.63 -12.61
N TYR A 285 13.37 2.18 -12.23
CA TYR A 285 14.65 1.47 -12.28
C TYR A 285 14.86 0.49 -11.12
N ASN A 286 14.03 0.51 -10.10
CA ASN A 286 14.02 -0.46 -9.01
C ASN A 286 13.09 -1.66 -9.27
N PHE A 287 12.50 -1.74 -10.47
CA PHE A 287 11.49 -2.75 -10.76
C PHE A 287 12.01 -4.18 -10.50
N GLN A 288 13.18 -4.53 -11.06
CA GLN A 288 13.76 -5.86 -10.87
C GLN A 288 14.04 -6.16 -9.39
N ALA A 289 14.65 -5.22 -8.66
CA ALA A 289 14.93 -5.38 -7.23
C ALA A 289 13.64 -5.53 -6.40
N SER A 290 12.54 -4.87 -6.81
CA SER A 290 11.26 -5.01 -6.12
C SER A 290 10.59 -6.36 -6.38
N ILE A 291 10.79 -6.96 -7.56
CA ILE A 291 10.32 -8.35 -7.83
C ILE A 291 11.10 -9.35 -6.97
N GLU A 292 12.41 -9.21 -6.86
CA GLU A 292 13.24 -10.04 -5.99
C GLU A 292 12.82 -9.90 -4.51
N MET A 293 12.59 -8.67 -4.06
CA MET A 293 12.06 -8.38 -2.71
C MET A 293 10.68 -9.02 -2.50
N LEU A 294 9.78 -8.90 -3.48
CA LEU A 294 8.47 -9.51 -3.43
C LEU A 294 8.54 -11.03 -3.26
N GLN A 295 9.37 -11.70 -4.06
CA GLN A 295 9.53 -13.15 -4.03
C GLN A 295 10.05 -13.62 -2.65
N GLU A 296 11.08 -12.97 -2.14
CA GLU A 296 11.70 -13.36 -0.87
C GLU A 296 10.77 -13.06 0.33
N LEU A 297 10.19 -11.86 0.41
CA LEU A 297 9.27 -11.53 1.51
C LEU A 297 8.00 -12.39 1.47
N ALA A 298 7.47 -12.67 0.28
CA ALA A 298 6.30 -13.54 0.13
C ALA A 298 6.60 -14.99 0.54
N ARG A 299 7.81 -15.47 0.27
CA ARG A 299 8.27 -16.81 0.73
C ARG A 299 8.28 -16.87 2.25
N ILE A 300 8.99 -15.94 2.91
CA ILE A 300 9.08 -15.84 4.37
C ILE A 300 7.69 -15.76 5.01
N TYR A 301 6.85 -14.88 4.49
CA TYR A 301 5.51 -14.67 5.02
C TYR A 301 4.62 -15.92 4.89
N ARG A 302 4.64 -16.60 3.74
CA ARG A 302 3.85 -17.83 3.55
C ARG A 302 4.34 -18.97 4.43
N GLU A 303 5.65 -19.13 4.58
CA GLU A 303 6.22 -20.10 5.50
C GLU A 303 5.79 -19.84 6.95
N PHE A 304 5.77 -18.57 7.36
CA PHE A 304 5.25 -18.18 8.65
C PHE A 304 3.78 -18.56 8.82
N CYS A 305 2.92 -18.23 7.84
CA CYS A 305 1.49 -18.56 7.88
C CYS A 305 1.21 -20.07 7.94
N ILE A 306 2.09 -20.91 7.37
CA ILE A 306 1.95 -22.36 7.43
C ILE A 306 2.37 -22.90 8.81
N LYS A 307 3.40 -22.31 9.43
CA LYS A 307 3.97 -22.78 10.71
C LYS A 307 3.19 -22.32 11.93
N THR A 308 2.38 -21.27 11.81
CA THR A 308 1.72 -20.65 12.94
C THR A 308 0.20 -20.73 12.79
N ASP A 309 -0.48 -21.19 13.86
CA ASP A 309 -1.95 -21.18 13.97
C ASP A 309 -2.48 -19.84 14.53
N ILE A 310 -1.78 -18.72 14.26
CA ILE A 310 -2.10 -17.42 14.87
C ILE A 310 -3.47 -16.88 14.45
N TYR A 311 -3.99 -17.33 13.33
CA TYR A 311 -5.26 -16.84 12.79
C TYR A 311 -6.34 -17.91 12.82
#